data_76cd3099c00492997531cb02b91c9495
#
_entry.id   76cd3099c00492997531cb02b91c9495
#
_cell.length_a   1.000
_cell.length_b   1.000
_cell.length_c   1.000
_cell.angle_alpha   90.00
_cell.angle_beta   90.00
_cell.angle_gamma   90.00
#
_symmetry.space_group_name_H-M   'P 1'
#
loop_
_entity.id
_entity.type
_entity.pdbx_description
1 polymer ?
#
loop_
_entity_poly.entity_id
_entity_poly.type
_entity_poly.pdbx_seq_one_letter_code
_entity_poly.pdbx_strand_id
1 'polypeptide(L)'
;MVRKLALRSAVAALLVLMALNAYLAINRLSQIQKSAALTLQSSTIQANISSVLQDLTDMETSQRGYLLTGNSDYLLPYADGKNRIGADFASLRTGLANRTEQERSIESKLESLATSKQAEMERAITLRQQGYRRRAFNLVDTNEGRGYMEDARQLSSSLVLTESRNFAKLDRERTVSMSEALSETVIANSCLLLLAACLFGFMRYHGAFLEKEAAESRQALAVRDAELEKLTSALSNQARSKMAAIEENIHILLEEYGGFLPRHGHECAEQIKETAAQMERLRQELLGHPGFSQTDKKAA
;
A
#
# COMPACT_ATOMS: atom_id res chain seq x y z
N MET A 1 27.73 -15.10 -11.36
CA MET A 1 27.75 -13.81 -10.62
C MET A 1 26.71 -12.83 -11.21
N VAL A 2 26.68 -12.59 -12.51
CA VAL A 2 25.78 -11.65 -13.22
C VAL A 2 24.28 -11.94 -12.96
N ARG A 3 23.86 -13.20 -12.92
CA ARG A 3 22.44 -13.61 -12.71
C ARG A 3 21.90 -13.28 -11.31
N LYS A 4 22.72 -13.46 -10.25
CA LYS A 4 22.33 -13.08 -8.88
C LYS A 4 22.20 -11.55 -8.74
N LEU A 5 23.01 -10.82 -9.48
CA LEU A 5 22.95 -9.35 -9.53
C LEU A 5 21.67 -8.89 -10.24
N ALA A 6 21.30 -9.48 -11.37
CA ALA A 6 20.07 -9.17 -12.11
C ALA A 6 18.80 -9.45 -11.30
N LEU A 7 18.76 -10.56 -10.54
CA LEU A 7 17.64 -10.85 -9.65
C LEU A 7 17.53 -9.83 -8.50
N ARG A 8 18.66 -9.47 -7.90
CA ARG A 8 18.69 -8.45 -6.83
C ARG A 8 18.26 -7.07 -7.33
N SER A 9 18.69 -6.68 -8.53
CA SER A 9 18.28 -5.40 -9.14
C SER A 9 16.79 -5.39 -9.50
N ALA A 10 16.22 -6.49 -9.97
CA ALA A 10 14.80 -6.59 -10.26
C ALA A 10 13.93 -6.54 -9.00
N VAL A 11 14.35 -7.20 -7.91
CA VAL A 11 13.66 -7.12 -6.61
C VAL A 11 13.77 -5.70 -6.03
N ALA A 12 14.94 -5.06 -6.12
CA ALA A 12 15.12 -3.67 -5.69
C ALA A 12 14.23 -2.71 -6.49
N ALA A 13 14.12 -2.87 -7.80
CA ALA A 13 13.22 -2.08 -8.65
C ALA A 13 11.75 -2.26 -8.25
N LEU A 14 11.32 -3.49 -7.95
CA LEU A 14 9.97 -3.77 -7.47
C LEU A 14 9.68 -3.05 -6.15
N LEU A 15 10.61 -3.10 -5.19
CA LEU A 15 10.48 -2.43 -3.90
C LEU A 15 10.40 -0.90 -4.05
N VAL A 16 11.21 -0.32 -4.94
CA VAL A 16 11.18 1.11 -5.25
C VAL A 16 9.83 1.51 -5.86
N LEU A 17 9.29 0.73 -6.79
CA LEU A 17 7.99 0.97 -7.38
C LEU A 17 6.85 0.85 -6.36
N MET A 18 6.92 -0.11 -5.44
CA MET A 18 5.95 -0.23 -4.34
C MET A 18 6.02 0.97 -3.40
N ALA A 19 7.20 1.42 -3.03
CA ALA A 19 7.40 2.59 -2.18
C ALA A 19 6.87 3.87 -2.86
N LEU A 20 7.13 4.04 -4.16
CA LEU A 20 6.60 5.15 -4.95
C LEU A 20 5.08 5.14 -5.02
N ASN A 21 4.47 3.97 -5.25
CA ASN A 21 3.00 3.83 -5.28
C ASN A 21 2.38 4.16 -3.91
N ALA A 22 2.98 3.68 -2.81
CA ALA A 22 2.54 4.02 -1.46
C ALA A 22 2.66 5.52 -1.17
N TYR A 23 3.76 6.17 -1.56
CA TYR A 23 3.95 7.61 -1.43
C TYR A 23 2.88 8.40 -2.20
N LEU A 24 2.61 8.05 -3.45
CA LEU A 24 1.56 8.68 -4.26
C LEU A 24 0.17 8.50 -3.64
N ALA A 25 -0.15 7.32 -3.12
CA ALA A 25 -1.42 7.04 -2.45
C ALA A 25 -1.62 7.91 -1.19
N ILE A 26 -0.59 8.04 -0.34
CA ILE A 26 -0.62 8.88 0.86
C ILE A 26 -0.83 10.35 0.49
N ASN A 27 -0.09 10.85 -0.50
CA ASN A 27 -0.19 12.24 -0.94
C ASN A 27 -1.60 12.56 -1.48
N ARG A 28 -2.20 11.64 -2.22
CA ARG A 28 -3.59 11.76 -2.72
C ARG A 28 -4.62 11.76 -1.61
N LEU A 29 -4.46 10.90 -0.60
CA LEU A 29 -5.35 10.87 0.55
C LEU A 29 -5.38 12.23 1.27
N SER A 30 -4.22 12.86 1.42
CA SER A 30 -4.12 14.20 2.02
C SER A 30 -4.83 15.29 1.19
N GLN A 31 -4.80 15.20 -0.14
CA GLN A 31 -5.53 16.12 -1.02
C GLN A 31 -7.05 15.94 -0.91
N ILE A 32 -7.53 14.69 -0.87
CA ILE A 32 -8.96 14.37 -0.68
C ILE A 32 -9.47 14.93 0.63
N GLN A 33 -8.70 14.81 1.73
CA GLN A 33 -9.07 15.36 3.03
C GLN A 33 -9.18 16.89 3.01
N LYS A 34 -8.23 17.59 2.38
CA LYS A 34 -8.28 19.05 2.22
C LYS A 34 -9.50 19.51 1.43
N SER A 35 -9.81 18.84 0.33
CA SER A 35 -10.98 19.15 -0.50
C SER A 35 -12.29 18.92 0.27
N ALA A 36 -12.38 17.85 1.07
CA ALA A 36 -13.55 17.58 1.90
C ALA A 36 -13.77 18.69 2.96
N ALA A 37 -12.70 19.17 3.59
CA ALA A 37 -12.77 20.26 4.57
C ALA A 37 -13.30 21.56 3.94
N LEU A 38 -12.85 21.94 2.73
CA LEU A 38 -13.31 23.10 2.00
C LEU A 38 -14.79 22.97 1.60
N THR A 39 -15.23 21.78 1.21
CA THR A 39 -16.64 21.51 0.89
C THR A 39 -17.53 21.68 2.12
N LEU A 40 -17.13 21.15 3.28
CA LEU A 40 -17.85 21.32 4.53
C LEU A 40 -17.93 22.80 4.94
N GLN A 41 -16.83 23.55 4.80
CA GLN A 41 -16.79 24.97 5.09
C GLN A 41 -17.82 25.75 4.24
N SER A 42 -17.87 25.50 2.92
CA SER A 42 -18.83 26.16 2.03
C SER A 42 -20.29 25.83 2.38
N SER A 43 -20.58 24.57 2.72
CA SER A 43 -21.90 24.14 3.18
C SER A 43 -22.30 24.83 4.51
N THR A 44 -21.35 24.95 5.45
CA THR A 44 -21.58 25.64 6.72
C THR A 44 -21.87 27.13 6.51
N ILE A 45 -21.14 27.81 5.60
CA ILE A 45 -21.41 29.21 5.25
C ILE A 45 -22.82 29.36 4.71
N GLN A 46 -23.27 28.50 3.78
CA GLN A 46 -24.64 28.55 3.23
C GLN A 46 -25.69 28.31 4.32
N ALA A 47 -25.46 27.38 5.24
CA ALA A 47 -26.36 27.16 6.37
C ALA A 47 -26.47 28.38 7.27
N ASN A 48 -25.35 29.03 7.61
CA ASN A 48 -25.34 30.22 8.45
C ASN A 48 -26.08 31.44 7.80
N ILE A 49 -25.91 31.62 6.47
CA ILE A 49 -26.66 32.64 5.72
C ILE A 49 -28.17 32.37 5.80
N SER A 50 -28.58 31.12 5.64
CA SER A 50 -29.98 30.72 5.72
C SER A 50 -30.53 30.88 7.12
N SER A 51 -29.75 30.59 8.16
CA SER A 51 -30.10 30.78 9.58
C SER A 51 -30.36 32.25 9.88
N VAL A 52 -29.45 33.15 9.47
CA VAL A 52 -29.63 34.62 9.65
C VAL A 52 -30.94 35.11 9.02
N LEU A 53 -31.25 34.70 7.78
CA LEU A 53 -32.50 35.09 7.11
C LEU A 53 -33.72 34.50 7.80
N GLN A 54 -33.67 33.27 8.25
CA GLN A 54 -34.74 32.62 9.00
C GLN A 54 -35.02 33.35 10.29
N ASP A 55 -33.99 33.66 11.09
CA ASP A 55 -34.14 34.40 12.35
C ASP A 55 -34.76 35.79 12.12
N LEU A 56 -34.31 36.55 11.11
CA LEU A 56 -34.91 37.84 10.77
C LEU A 56 -36.38 37.71 10.39
N THR A 57 -36.75 36.67 9.63
CA THR A 57 -38.11 36.39 9.18
C THR A 57 -39.00 35.99 10.36
N ASP A 58 -38.53 35.16 11.27
CA ASP A 58 -39.23 34.72 12.48
C ASP A 58 -39.44 35.89 13.44
N MET A 59 -38.40 36.71 13.61
CA MET A 59 -38.50 37.94 14.42
C MET A 59 -39.53 38.92 13.83
N GLU A 60 -39.55 39.14 12.52
CA GLU A 60 -40.55 40.03 11.86
C GLU A 60 -41.97 39.48 12.02
N THR A 61 -42.15 38.15 11.79
CA THR A 61 -43.45 37.48 11.95
C THR A 61 -43.97 37.61 13.39
N SER A 62 -43.08 37.38 14.34
CA SER A 62 -43.29 37.52 15.77
C SER A 62 -43.74 38.93 16.14
N GLN A 63 -42.98 39.95 15.70
CA GLN A 63 -43.31 41.37 15.91
C GLN A 63 -44.70 41.69 15.36
N ARG A 64 -44.99 41.29 14.11
CA ARG A 64 -46.31 41.53 13.49
C ARG A 64 -47.45 40.87 14.26
N GLY A 65 -47.29 39.63 14.70
CA GLY A 65 -48.24 38.94 15.55
C GLY A 65 -48.51 39.68 16.85
N TYR A 66 -47.47 40.17 17.54
CA TYR A 66 -47.59 40.97 18.74
C TYR A 66 -48.26 42.31 18.47
N LEU A 67 -47.91 43.05 17.45
CA LEU A 67 -48.52 44.35 17.11
C LEU A 67 -50.02 44.19 16.87
N LEU A 68 -50.47 43.14 16.20
CA LEU A 68 -51.88 42.89 15.93
C LEU A 68 -52.68 42.53 17.20
N THR A 69 -52.16 41.54 17.95
CA THR A 69 -52.90 40.92 19.07
C THR A 69 -52.68 41.62 20.43
N GLY A 70 -51.46 42.15 20.65
CA GLY A 70 -51.00 42.60 21.96
C GLY A 70 -50.62 41.46 22.92
N ASN A 71 -50.67 40.22 22.48
CA ASN A 71 -50.27 39.08 23.30
C ASN A 71 -48.74 38.90 23.26
N SER A 72 -48.11 38.95 24.45
CA SER A 72 -46.66 38.87 24.64
C SER A 72 -46.07 37.48 24.20
N ASP A 73 -46.89 36.41 24.18
CA ASP A 73 -46.43 35.09 23.75
C ASP A 73 -45.90 35.07 22.32
N TYR A 74 -46.43 35.96 21.46
CA TYR A 74 -45.91 36.19 20.12
C TYR A 74 -44.47 36.70 20.09
N LEU A 75 -43.94 37.27 21.19
CA LEU A 75 -42.58 37.77 21.26
C LEU A 75 -41.53 36.68 21.63
N LEU A 76 -41.93 35.45 21.95
CA LEU A 76 -41.00 34.39 22.26
C LEU A 76 -40.06 34.10 21.08
N PRO A 77 -40.53 33.87 19.85
CA PRO A 77 -39.63 33.65 18.72
C PRO A 77 -38.75 34.88 18.38
N TYR A 78 -39.24 36.09 18.65
CA TYR A 78 -38.45 37.33 18.52
C TYR A 78 -37.24 37.31 19.47
N ALA A 79 -37.45 36.98 20.74
CA ALA A 79 -36.41 36.92 21.75
C ALA A 79 -35.37 35.82 21.39
N ASP A 80 -35.84 34.69 20.96
CA ASP A 80 -34.98 33.58 20.54
C ASP A 80 -34.11 33.91 19.31
N GLY A 81 -34.72 34.53 18.28
CA GLY A 81 -33.99 34.98 17.09
C GLY A 81 -32.95 36.05 17.44
N LYS A 82 -33.32 37.04 18.30
CA LYS A 82 -32.40 38.10 18.77
C LYS A 82 -31.18 37.51 19.49
N ASN A 83 -31.34 36.43 20.25
CA ASN A 83 -30.24 35.77 20.96
C ASN A 83 -29.34 34.98 20.03
N ARG A 84 -29.90 34.37 18.96
CA ARG A 84 -29.14 33.52 18.03
C ARG A 84 -28.37 34.31 16.96
N ILE A 85 -28.97 35.35 16.40
CA ILE A 85 -28.50 36.05 15.21
C ILE A 85 -27.05 36.57 15.33
N GLY A 86 -26.66 37.01 16.53
CA GLY A 86 -25.28 37.44 16.79
C GLY A 86 -24.26 36.34 16.70
N ALA A 87 -24.62 35.12 17.16
CA ALA A 87 -23.77 33.93 17.03
C ALA A 87 -23.68 33.47 15.58
N ASP A 88 -24.79 33.55 14.82
CA ASP A 88 -24.82 33.19 13.40
C ASP A 88 -23.93 34.12 12.56
N PHE A 89 -23.96 35.43 12.81
CA PHE A 89 -23.02 36.36 12.16
C PHE A 89 -21.57 36.11 12.56
N ALA A 90 -21.28 35.82 13.83
CA ALA A 90 -19.93 35.47 14.26
C ALA A 90 -19.41 34.21 13.53
N SER A 91 -20.27 33.19 13.38
CA SER A 91 -19.98 31.98 12.66
C SER A 91 -19.78 32.24 11.16
N LEU A 92 -20.64 33.07 10.56
CA LEU A 92 -20.54 33.46 9.15
C LEU A 92 -19.23 34.23 8.90
N ARG A 93 -18.87 35.18 9.75
CA ARG A 93 -17.61 35.95 9.66
C ARG A 93 -16.40 35.03 9.75
N THR A 94 -16.42 34.07 10.66
CA THR A 94 -15.34 33.06 10.79
C THR A 94 -15.24 32.24 9.54
N GLY A 95 -16.35 31.76 8.98
CA GLY A 95 -16.42 31.01 7.74
C GLY A 95 -15.88 31.79 6.53
N LEU A 96 -16.11 33.09 6.48
CA LEU A 96 -15.69 33.99 5.39
C LEU A 96 -14.29 34.60 5.59
N ALA A 97 -13.58 34.30 6.68
CA ALA A 97 -12.29 34.94 7.00
C ALA A 97 -11.25 34.76 5.86
N ASN A 98 -11.25 33.60 5.20
CA ASN A 98 -10.34 33.29 4.09
C ASN A 98 -10.96 33.47 2.70
N ARG A 99 -12.11 34.17 2.63
CA ARG A 99 -12.82 34.47 1.38
C ARG A 99 -12.42 35.85 0.82
N THR A 100 -12.97 36.18 -0.33
CA THR A 100 -12.68 37.44 -1.02
C THR A 100 -13.16 38.66 -0.20
N GLU A 101 -12.55 39.81 -0.45
CA GLU A 101 -12.96 41.07 0.17
C GLU A 101 -14.43 41.42 -0.18
N GLN A 102 -14.87 41.04 -1.38
CA GLN A 102 -16.24 41.22 -1.81
C GLN A 102 -17.23 40.45 -0.93
N GLU A 103 -16.95 39.17 -0.63
CA GLU A 103 -17.81 38.33 0.22
C GLU A 103 -17.86 38.84 1.64
N ARG A 104 -16.73 39.28 2.20
CA ARG A 104 -16.69 39.94 3.54
C ARG A 104 -17.45 41.25 3.58
N SER A 105 -17.36 42.04 2.50
CA SER A 105 -18.13 43.30 2.38
C SER A 105 -19.63 43.03 2.31
N ILE A 106 -20.08 41.98 1.63
CA ILE A 106 -21.51 41.60 1.59
C ILE A 106 -21.97 41.18 2.98
N GLU A 107 -21.18 40.36 3.70
CA GLU A 107 -21.47 39.92 5.08
C GLU A 107 -21.63 41.13 6.00
N SER A 108 -20.70 42.08 6.00
CA SER A 108 -20.75 43.29 6.82
C SER A 108 -21.98 44.16 6.51
N LYS A 109 -22.38 44.28 5.23
CA LYS A 109 -23.61 44.99 4.85
C LYS A 109 -24.85 44.25 5.31
N LEU A 110 -24.87 42.93 5.23
CA LEU A 110 -25.98 42.09 5.71
C LEU A 110 -26.15 42.24 7.23
N GLU A 111 -25.05 42.23 8.00
CA GLU A 111 -25.08 42.50 9.45
C GLU A 111 -25.62 43.89 9.79
N SER A 112 -25.22 44.94 9.04
CA SER A 112 -25.72 46.28 9.20
C SER A 112 -27.23 46.39 8.92
N LEU A 113 -27.71 45.73 7.86
CA LEU A 113 -29.15 45.69 7.54
C LEU A 113 -29.95 44.93 8.60
N ALA A 114 -29.43 43.79 9.08
CA ALA A 114 -30.03 43.02 10.18
C ALA A 114 -30.15 43.85 11.45
N THR A 115 -29.10 44.58 11.80
CA THR A 115 -29.09 45.48 12.95
C THR A 115 -30.12 46.63 12.81
N SER A 116 -30.21 47.23 11.61
CA SER A 116 -31.20 48.28 11.31
C SER A 116 -32.62 47.74 11.40
N LYS A 117 -32.85 46.52 10.85
CA LYS A 117 -34.15 45.84 10.94
C LYS A 117 -34.54 45.52 12.39
N GLN A 118 -33.61 45.02 13.18
CA GLN A 118 -33.84 44.74 14.62
C GLN A 118 -34.22 46.04 15.37
N ALA A 119 -33.51 47.14 15.12
CA ALA A 119 -33.79 48.42 15.75
C ALA A 119 -35.20 48.95 15.37
N GLU A 120 -35.62 48.76 14.13
CA GLU A 120 -36.98 49.08 13.66
C GLU A 120 -38.04 48.25 14.39
N MET A 121 -37.84 46.92 14.46
CA MET A 121 -38.75 45.99 15.15
C MET A 121 -38.86 46.34 16.66
N GLU A 122 -37.71 46.58 17.31
CA GLU A 122 -37.66 46.91 18.73
C GLU A 122 -38.40 48.23 19.06
N ARG A 123 -38.24 49.28 18.21
CA ARG A 123 -39.01 50.55 18.34
C ARG A 123 -40.51 50.29 18.20
N ALA A 124 -40.97 49.48 17.24
CA ALA A 124 -42.39 49.21 17.07
C ALA A 124 -42.96 48.40 18.23
N ILE A 125 -42.23 47.38 18.73
CA ILE A 125 -42.62 46.62 19.94
C ILE A 125 -42.74 47.55 21.15
N THR A 126 -41.75 48.41 21.40
CA THR A 126 -41.74 49.36 22.53
C THR A 126 -42.93 50.34 22.47
N LEU A 127 -43.21 50.87 21.30
CA LEU A 127 -44.39 51.76 21.13
C LEU A 127 -45.68 50.97 21.43
N ARG A 128 -45.82 49.75 21.06
CA ARG A 128 -47.01 48.94 21.36
C ARG A 128 -47.11 48.59 22.84
N GLN A 129 -46.02 48.31 23.52
CA GLN A 129 -45.95 48.06 24.98
C GLN A 129 -46.35 49.30 25.77
N GLN A 130 -45.97 50.49 25.31
CA GLN A 130 -46.33 51.77 25.93
C GLN A 130 -47.78 52.19 25.64
N GLY A 131 -48.56 51.38 24.91
CA GLY A 131 -49.97 51.68 24.58
C GLY A 131 -50.16 52.55 23.32
N TYR A 132 -49.08 52.96 22.66
CA TYR A 132 -49.14 53.79 21.45
C TYR A 132 -49.33 52.91 20.17
N ARG A 133 -50.39 52.10 20.15
CA ARG A 133 -50.73 51.18 19.09
C ARG A 133 -50.67 51.84 17.71
N ARG A 134 -51.33 53.02 17.53
CA ARG A 134 -51.37 53.68 16.21
C ARG A 134 -49.97 54.09 15.72
N ARG A 135 -49.10 54.57 16.65
CA ARG A 135 -47.73 54.96 16.30
C ARG A 135 -46.88 53.75 15.91
N ALA A 136 -47.07 52.62 16.58
CA ALA A 136 -46.38 51.36 16.22
C ALA A 136 -46.77 50.92 14.82
N PHE A 137 -48.07 50.99 14.46
CA PHE A 137 -48.46 50.62 13.05
C PHE A 137 -47.96 51.64 12.04
N ASN A 138 -48.03 52.95 12.34
CA ASN A 138 -47.50 53.99 11.43
C ASN A 138 -45.99 53.78 11.16
N LEU A 139 -45.21 53.32 12.13
CA LEU A 139 -43.77 52.96 11.90
C LEU A 139 -43.59 51.85 10.94
N VAL A 140 -44.38 50.74 11.02
CA VAL A 140 -44.33 49.65 10.06
C VAL A 140 -44.82 50.07 8.66
N ASP A 141 -45.83 50.96 8.59
CA ASP A 141 -46.38 51.49 7.34
C ASP A 141 -45.40 52.40 6.56
N THR A 142 -44.29 52.84 7.19
CA THR A 142 -43.22 53.55 6.47
C THR A 142 -42.53 52.70 5.42
N ASN A 143 -42.71 51.37 5.47
CA ASN A 143 -42.04 50.37 4.67
C ASN A 143 -40.51 50.36 4.81
N GLU A 144 -39.90 51.07 5.73
CA GLU A 144 -38.46 51.10 5.99
C GLU A 144 -37.96 49.69 6.36
N GLY A 145 -38.67 49.01 7.28
CA GLY A 145 -38.34 47.65 7.68
C GLY A 145 -38.50 46.62 6.54
N ARG A 146 -39.45 46.88 5.63
CA ARG A 146 -39.57 46.04 4.40
C ARG A 146 -38.38 46.21 3.49
N GLY A 147 -37.88 47.43 3.31
CA GLY A 147 -36.67 47.70 2.53
C GLY A 147 -35.46 46.95 3.09
N TYR A 148 -35.22 47.01 4.41
CA TYR A 148 -34.11 46.24 5.04
C TYR A 148 -34.21 44.74 4.79
N MET A 149 -35.42 44.16 4.86
CA MET A 149 -35.62 42.73 4.60
C MET A 149 -35.39 42.35 3.12
N GLU A 150 -35.81 43.21 2.20
CA GLU A 150 -35.61 42.99 0.77
C GLU A 150 -34.12 43.02 0.39
N ASP A 151 -33.40 44.04 0.89
CA ASP A 151 -31.97 44.20 0.71
C ASP A 151 -31.21 43.04 1.36
N ALA A 152 -31.60 42.59 2.55
CA ALA A 152 -31.00 41.44 3.23
C ALA A 152 -31.19 40.15 2.45
N ARG A 153 -32.39 39.90 1.89
CA ARG A 153 -32.65 38.75 1.03
C ARG A 153 -31.80 38.78 -0.23
N GLN A 154 -31.68 39.96 -0.86
CA GLN A 154 -30.88 40.10 -2.09
C GLN A 154 -29.39 39.85 -1.83
N LEU A 155 -28.81 40.42 -0.75
CA LEU A 155 -27.43 40.19 -0.36
C LEU A 155 -27.17 38.72 0.00
N SER A 156 -28.06 38.10 0.78
CA SER A 156 -28.00 36.70 1.14
C SER A 156 -28.03 35.80 -0.09
N SER A 157 -28.96 36.07 -1.03
CA SER A 157 -29.05 35.31 -2.28
C SER A 157 -27.79 35.44 -3.12
N SER A 158 -27.20 36.64 -3.19
CA SER A 158 -25.92 36.83 -3.91
C SER A 158 -24.77 36.07 -3.29
N LEU A 159 -24.70 36.04 -1.95
CA LEU A 159 -23.66 35.30 -1.22
C LEU A 159 -23.83 33.78 -1.35
N VAL A 160 -25.08 33.28 -1.25
CA VAL A 160 -25.40 31.86 -1.49
C VAL A 160 -25.03 31.44 -2.91
N LEU A 161 -25.33 32.26 -3.92
CA LEU A 161 -24.98 31.98 -5.31
C LEU A 161 -23.45 31.92 -5.50
N THR A 162 -22.71 32.82 -4.86
CA THR A 162 -21.24 32.84 -4.90
C THR A 162 -20.67 31.58 -4.24
N GLU A 163 -21.15 31.23 -3.05
CA GLU A 163 -20.73 30.00 -2.36
C GLU A 163 -21.14 28.73 -3.12
N SER A 164 -22.30 28.71 -3.74
CA SER A 164 -22.72 27.58 -4.59
C SER A 164 -21.82 27.40 -5.82
N ARG A 165 -21.37 28.51 -6.42
CA ARG A 165 -20.38 28.45 -7.52
C ARG A 165 -19.02 27.97 -7.03
N ASN A 166 -18.56 28.46 -5.89
CA ASN A 166 -17.33 28.01 -5.24
C ASN A 166 -17.39 26.51 -4.94
N PHE A 167 -18.50 26.05 -4.36
CA PHE A 167 -18.75 24.64 -4.08
C PHE A 167 -18.72 23.80 -5.37
N ALA A 168 -19.45 24.20 -6.41
CA ALA A 168 -19.51 23.48 -7.67
C ALA A 168 -18.14 23.40 -8.38
N LYS A 169 -17.33 24.45 -8.28
CA LYS A 169 -15.96 24.45 -8.78
C LYS A 169 -15.08 23.45 -8.05
N LEU A 170 -15.09 23.49 -6.71
CA LEU A 170 -14.34 22.57 -5.86
C LEU A 170 -14.76 21.11 -6.05
N ASP A 171 -16.06 20.86 -6.19
CA ASP A 171 -16.60 19.51 -6.43
C ASP A 171 -16.19 18.97 -7.80
N ARG A 172 -16.21 19.81 -8.84
CA ARG A 172 -15.74 19.45 -10.18
C ARG A 172 -14.23 19.13 -10.15
N GLU A 173 -13.41 19.98 -9.55
CA GLU A 173 -11.98 19.76 -9.44
C GLU A 173 -11.69 18.46 -8.67
N ARG A 174 -12.43 18.20 -7.61
CA ARG A 174 -12.35 16.95 -6.83
C ARG A 174 -12.71 15.72 -7.68
N THR A 175 -13.81 15.78 -8.44
CA THR A 175 -14.28 14.66 -9.24
C THR A 175 -13.27 14.31 -10.35
N VAL A 176 -12.72 15.31 -11.04
CA VAL A 176 -11.70 15.12 -12.07
C VAL A 176 -10.43 14.53 -11.43
N SER A 177 -9.90 15.15 -10.38
CA SER A 177 -8.69 14.66 -9.70
C SER A 177 -8.87 13.25 -9.13
N MET A 178 -10.06 12.89 -8.66
CA MET A 178 -10.35 11.55 -8.15
C MET A 178 -10.38 10.51 -9.27
N SER A 179 -10.98 10.82 -10.42
CA SER A 179 -11.01 9.92 -11.58
C SER A 179 -9.61 9.68 -12.16
N GLU A 180 -8.81 10.73 -12.29
CA GLU A 180 -7.41 10.64 -12.70
C GLU A 180 -6.59 9.81 -11.71
N ALA A 181 -6.75 10.06 -10.41
CA ALA A 181 -6.08 9.32 -9.35
C ALA A 181 -6.42 7.83 -9.36
N LEU A 182 -7.68 7.48 -9.59
CA LEU A 182 -8.10 6.08 -9.68
C LEU A 182 -7.49 5.39 -10.90
N SER A 183 -7.52 6.03 -12.08
CA SER A 183 -6.95 5.46 -13.30
C SER A 183 -5.44 5.23 -13.19
N GLU A 184 -4.69 6.20 -12.66
CA GLU A 184 -3.25 6.06 -12.43
C GLU A 184 -2.92 4.98 -11.40
N THR A 185 -3.74 4.84 -10.34
CA THR A 185 -3.55 3.80 -9.31
C THR A 185 -3.80 2.41 -9.89
N VAL A 186 -4.84 2.25 -10.70
CA VAL A 186 -5.14 0.99 -11.41
C VAL A 186 -4.01 0.63 -12.38
N ILE A 187 -3.53 1.59 -13.16
CA ILE A 187 -2.42 1.37 -14.10
C ILE A 187 -1.14 0.97 -13.34
N ALA A 188 -0.77 1.71 -12.29
CA ALA A 188 0.43 1.43 -11.49
C ALA A 188 0.37 0.04 -10.84
N ASN A 189 -0.77 -0.36 -10.26
CA ASN A 189 -0.96 -1.67 -9.67
C ASN A 189 -0.96 -2.79 -10.73
N SER A 190 -1.54 -2.55 -11.91
CA SER A 190 -1.50 -3.51 -13.01
C SER A 190 -0.07 -3.74 -13.53
N CYS A 191 0.72 -2.68 -13.67
CA CYS A 191 2.13 -2.77 -14.02
C CYS A 191 2.94 -3.54 -12.97
N LEU A 192 2.70 -3.29 -11.68
CA LEU A 192 3.34 -4.03 -10.57
C LEU A 192 3.02 -5.52 -10.61
N LEU A 193 1.76 -5.89 -10.84
CA LEU A 193 1.33 -7.29 -10.95
C LEU A 193 1.97 -7.98 -12.17
N LEU A 194 2.02 -7.33 -13.32
CA LEU A 194 2.69 -7.85 -14.52
C LEU A 194 4.18 -8.06 -14.26
N LEU A 195 4.84 -7.12 -13.63
CA LEU A 195 6.27 -7.21 -13.31
C LEU A 195 6.55 -8.34 -12.31
N ALA A 196 5.70 -8.51 -11.30
CA ALA A 196 5.78 -9.62 -10.36
C ALA A 196 5.55 -10.97 -11.04
N ALA A 197 4.58 -11.08 -11.94
CA ALA A 197 4.30 -12.28 -12.72
C ALA A 197 5.48 -12.63 -13.65
N CYS A 198 6.08 -11.66 -14.33
CA CYS A 198 7.28 -11.85 -15.15
C CYS A 198 8.47 -12.35 -14.33
N LEU A 199 8.72 -11.75 -13.15
CA LEU A 199 9.77 -12.18 -12.24
C LEU A 199 9.54 -13.61 -11.74
N PHE A 200 8.30 -13.94 -11.36
CA PHE A 200 7.95 -15.30 -10.94
C PHE A 200 8.14 -16.32 -12.06
N GLY A 201 7.67 -16.01 -13.28
CA GLY A 201 7.90 -16.86 -14.47
C GLY A 201 9.38 -17.05 -14.78
N PHE A 202 10.18 -15.99 -14.70
CA PHE A 202 11.62 -16.04 -14.87
C PHE A 202 12.30 -16.92 -13.81
N MET A 203 11.90 -16.80 -12.53
CA MET A 203 12.42 -17.64 -11.45
C MET A 203 12.10 -19.13 -11.65
N ARG A 204 10.86 -19.45 -12.03
CA ARG A 204 10.46 -20.82 -12.32
C ARG A 204 11.21 -21.42 -13.52
N TYR A 205 11.28 -20.69 -14.61
CA TYR A 205 12.03 -21.11 -15.80
C TYR A 205 13.50 -21.37 -15.46
N HIS A 206 14.10 -20.48 -14.69
CA HIS A 206 15.51 -20.59 -14.31
C HIS A 206 15.75 -21.72 -13.30
N GLY A 207 14.84 -21.97 -12.37
CA GLY A 207 14.89 -23.10 -11.44
C GLY A 207 14.87 -24.43 -12.19
N ALA A 208 13.94 -24.62 -13.11
CA ALA A 208 13.84 -25.82 -13.93
C ALA A 208 15.08 -26.07 -14.80
N PHE A 209 15.69 -25.00 -15.33
CA PHE A 209 16.94 -25.12 -16.10
C PHE A 209 18.12 -25.61 -15.24
N LEU A 210 18.28 -25.07 -14.02
CA LEU A 210 19.34 -25.48 -13.09
C LEU A 210 19.15 -26.90 -12.58
N GLU A 211 17.93 -27.35 -12.34
CA GLU A 211 17.63 -28.72 -11.97
C GLU A 211 18.01 -29.71 -13.09
N LYS A 212 17.71 -29.34 -14.33
CA LYS A 212 18.10 -30.18 -15.51
C LYS A 212 19.61 -30.27 -15.65
N GLU A 213 20.34 -29.16 -15.56
CA GLU A 213 21.82 -29.15 -15.64
C GLU A 213 22.45 -29.92 -14.46
N ALA A 214 21.89 -29.85 -13.27
CA ALA A 214 22.34 -30.63 -12.12
C ALA A 214 22.04 -32.13 -12.28
N ALA A 215 20.90 -32.49 -12.87
CA ALA A 215 20.56 -33.89 -13.16
C ALA A 215 21.50 -34.50 -14.21
N GLU A 216 21.78 -33.77 -15.29
CA GLU A 216 22.73 -34.20 -16.33
C GLU A 216 24.16 -34.40 -15.76
N SER A 217 24.61 -33.48 -14.91
CA SER A 217 25.91 -33.57 -14.23
C SER A 217 26.00 -34.79 -13.29
N ARG A 218 24.91 -35.06 -12.51
CA ARG A 218 24.83 -36.24 -11.64
C ARG A 218 24.84 -37.53 -12.44
N GLN A 219 24.14 -37.59 -13.56
CA GLN A 219 24.10 -38.74 -14.43
C GLN A 219 25.47 -39.02 -15.07
N ALA A 220 26.18 -37.98 -15.51
CA ALA A 220 27.54 -38.12 -16.07
C ALA A 220 28.55 -38.62 -15.01
N LEU A 221 28.43 -38.13 -13.75
CA LEU A 221 29.25 -38.65 -12.64
C LEU A 221 28.96 -40.13 -12.36
N ALA A 222 27.68 -40.51 -12.28
CA ALA A 222 27.29 -41.90 -12.03
C ALA A 222 27.80 -42.87 -13.12
N VAL A 223 27.79 -42.46 -14.39
CA VAL A 223 28.36 -43.26 -15.50
C VAL A 223 29.86 -43.43 -15.33
N ARG A 224 30.60 -42.37 -15.00
CA ARG A 224 32.05 -42.44 -14.77
C ARG A 224 32.42 -43.33 -13.58
N ASP A 225 31.64 -43.22 -12.48
CA ASP A 225 31.85 -44.04 -11.29
C ASP A 225 31.62 -45.53 -11.61
N ALA A 226 30.56 -45.86 -12.38
CA ALA A 226 30.32 -47.24 -12.84
C ALA A 226 31.39 -47.77 -13.80
N GLU A 227 31.97 -46.93 -14.66
CA GLU A 227 33.12 -47.33 -15.51
C GLU A 227 34.37 -47.58 -14.66
N LEU A 228 34.68 -46.73 -13.71
CA LEU A 228 35.78 -46.90 -12.78
C LEU A 228 35.64 -48.21 -11.98
N GLU A 229 34.46 -48.52 -11.50
CA GLU A 229 34.17 -49.75 -10.75
C GLU A 229 34.39 -50.99 -11.64
N LYS A 230 33.91 -50.97 -12.89
CA LYS A 230 34.17 -52.06 -13.86
C LYS A 230 35.63 -52.25 -14.15
N LEU A 231 36.39 -51.17 -14.36
CA LEU A 231 37.83 -51.24 -14.61
C LEU A 231 38.57 -51.78 -13.38
N THR A 232 38.21 -51.30 -12.20
CA THR A 232 38.83 -51.74 -10.93
C THR A 232 38.55 -53.23 -10.68
N SER A 233 37.32 -53.70 -10.89
CA SER A 233 36.94 -55.10 -10.74
C SER A 233 37.65 -56.00 -11.76
N ALA A 234 37.73 -55.55 -13.02
CA ALA A 234 38.44 -56.31 -14.09
C ALA A 234 39.94 -56.45 -13.80
N LEU A 235 40.60 -55.35 -13.43
CA LEU A 235 42.00 -55.31 -13.03
C LEU A 235 42.30 -56.23 -11.83
N SER A 236 41.41 -56.12 -10.78
CA SER A 236 41.51 -56.99 -9.60
C SER A 236 41.39 -58.46 -9.93
N ASN A 237 40.41 -58.83 -10.77
CA ASN A 237 40.25 -60.25 -11.21
C ASN A 237 41.39 -60.74 -12.05
N GLN A 238 41.94 -59.92 -12.96
CA GLN A 238 43.06 -60.21 -13.75
C GLN A 238 44.36 -60.39 -12.91
N ALA A 239 44.56 -59.49 -11.93
CA ALA A 239 45.68 -59.59 -10.98
C ALA A 239 45.59 -60.90 -10.17
N ARG A 240 44.39 -61.23 -9.62
CA ARG A 240 44.13 -62.45 -8.87
C ARG A 240 44.48 -63.69 -9.70
N SER A 241 43.98 -63.79 -10.96
CA SER A 241 44.25 -64.89 -11.84
C SER A 241 45.75 -65.09 -12.16
N LYS A 242 46.45 -63.96 -12.35
CA LYS A 242 47.90 -64.00 -12.58
C LYS A 242 48.71 -64.43 -11.36
N MET A 243 48.34 -63.97 -10.16
CA MET A 243 48.96 -64.36 -8.90
C MET A 243 48.72 -65.84 -8.61
N ALA A 244 47.50 -66.35 -8.75
CA ALA A 244 47.21 -67.79 -8.59
C ALA A 244 48.02 -68.65 -9.51
N ALA A 245 48.22 -68.28 -10.80
CA ALA A 245 49.06 -68.97 -11.72
C ALA A 245 50.57 -68.94 -11.32
N ILE A 246 51.03 -67.84 -10.72
CA ILE A 246 52.40 -67.73 -10.17
C ILE A 246 52.55 -68.66 -8.97
N GLU A 247 51.63 -68.67 -8.03
CA GLU A 247 51.63 -69.58 -6.87
C GLU A 247 51.61 -71.04 -7.25
N GLU A 248 50.77 -71.44 -8.19
CA GLU A 248 50.66 -72.78 -8.71
C GLU A 248 51.98 -73.21 -9.36
N ASN A 249 52.57 -72.39 -10.22
CA ASN A 249 53.84 -72.69 -10.88
C ASN A 249 55.00 -72.80 -9.86
N ILE A 250 55.02 -71.96 -8.82
CA ILE A 250 56.06 -72.06 -7.80
C ILE A 250 55.85 -73.26 -6.90
N HIS A 251 54.59 -73.63 -6.60
CA HIS A 251 54.28 -74.86 -5.86
C HIS A 251 54.76 -76.08 -6.60
N ILE A 252 54.47 -76.21 -7.89
CA ILE A 252 54.98 -77.29 -8.73
C ILE A 252 56.51 -77.31 -8.78
N LEU A 253 57.15 -76.16 -8.92
CA LEU A 253 58.60 -76.06 -8.98
C LEU A 253 59.24 -76.48 -7.65
N LEU A 254 58.67 -76.17 -6.52
CA LEU A 254 59.22 -76.52 -5.22
C LEU A 254 58.93 -77.97 -4.80
N GLU A 255 57.75 -78.51 -5.11
CA GLU A 255 57.35 -79.88 -4.77
C GLU A 255 57.91 -80.94 -5.72
N GLU A 256 57.81 -80.73 -7.00
CA GLU A 256 58.19 -81.72 -7.97
C GLU A 256 59.67 -81.67 -8.33
N TYR A 257 60.26 -80.45 -8.37
CA TYR A 257 61.64 -80.24 -8.83
C TYR A 257 62.57 -79.74 -7.72
N GLY A 258 62.08 -79.52 -6.48
CA GLY A 258 62.85 -78.94 -5.37
C GLY A 258 64.15 -79.78 -5.05
N GLY A 259 64.13 -81.13 -5.22
CA GLY A 259 65.31 -81.96 -5.02
C GLY A 259 66.41 -81.80 -6.05
N PHE A 260 66.12 -81.20 -7.22
CA PHE A 260 67.06 -80.95 -8.31
C PHE A 260 67.48 -79.47 -8.41
N LEU A 261 66.87 -78.55 -7.65
CA LEU A 261 67.19 -77.16 -7.70
C LEU A 261 68.46 -76.83 -6.93
N PRO A 262 69.40 -76.07 -7.50
CA PRO A 262 70.56 -75.56 -6.76
C PRO A 262 70.05 -74.69 -5.57
N ARG A 263 70.82 -74.66 -4.48
CA ARG A 263 70.43 -73.92 -3.24
C ARG A 263 69.91 -72.51 -3.54
N HIS A 264 70.58 -71.79 -4.44
CA HIS A 264 70.16 -70.42 -4.86
C HIS A 264 68.83 -70.43 -5.66
N GLY A 265 68.56 -71.49 -6.43
CA GLY A 265 67.28 -71.62 -7.13
C GLY A 265 66.09 -71.85 -6.20
N HIS A 266 66.30 -72.59 -5.13
CA HIS A 266 65.31 -72.80 -4.05
C HIS A 266 65.03 -71.53 -3.31
N GLU A 267 66.08 -70.78 -2.95
CA GLU A 267 65.92 -69.42 -2.27
C GLU A 267 65.15 -68.45 -3.17
N CYS A 268 65.42 -68.41 -4.49
CA CYS A 268 64.64 -67.52 -5.40
C CYS A 268 63.21 -67.97 -5.55
N ALA A 269 62.88 -69.24 -5.58
CA ALA A 269 61.49 -69.71 -5.67
C ALA A 269 60.68 -69.36 -4.40
N GLU A 270 61.31 -69.54 -3.22
CA GLU A 270 60.68 -69.11 -1.94
C GLU A 270 60.45 -67.58 -1.89
N GLN A 271 61.42 -66.78 -2.36
CA GLN A 271 61.26 -65.32 -2.44
C GLN A 271 60.13 -64.91 -3.38
N ILE A 272 59.94 -65.54 -4.54
CA ILE A 272 58.85 -65.22 -5.43
C ILE A 272 57.48 -65.60 -4.79
N LYS A 273 57.42 -66.76 -4.10
CA LYS A 273 56.26 -67.19 -3.34
C LYS A 273 55.86 -66.18 -2.28
N GLU A 274 56.83 -65.71 -1.50
CA GLU A 274 56.59 -64.68 -0.47
C GLU A 274 56.14 -63.38 -1.07
N THR A 275 56.77 -62.95 -2.19
CA THR A 275 56.37 -61.71 -2.92
C THR A 275 54.98 -61.82 -3.49
N ALA A 276 54.59 -62.96 -4.08
CA ALA A 276 53.22 -63.18 -4.58
C ALA A 276 52.19 -63.12 -3.43
N ALA A 277 52.47 -63.73 -2.27
CA ALA A 277 51.63 -63.66 -1.10
C ALA A 277 51.50 -62.22 -0.54
N GLN A 278 52.58 -61.46 -0.56
CA GLN A 278 52.56 -60.03 -0.16
C GLN A 278 51.72 -59.22 -1.12
N MET A 279 51.80 -59.38 -2.42
CA MET A 279 50.97 -58.69 -3.41
C MET A 279 49.49 -59.03 -3.27
N GLU A 280 49.12 -60.28 -2.96
CA GLU A 280 47.74 -60.68 -2.73
C GLU A 280 47.16 -59.98 -1.45
N ARG A 281 47.99 -59.90 -0.38
CA ARG A 281 47.59 -59.14 0.82
C ARG A 281 47.37 -57.65 0.51
N LEU A 282 48.30 -56.99 -0.19
CA LEU A 282 48.17 -55.58 -0.61
C LEU A 282 46.92 -55.36 -1.46
N ARG A 283 46.61 -56.31 -2.39
CA ARG A 283 45.39 -56.27 -3.20
C ARG A 283 44.13 -56.33 -2.33
N GLN A 284 44.11 -57.22 -1.30
CA GLN A 284 43.00 -57.36 -0.37
C GLN A 284 42.84 -56.12 0.52
N GLU A 285 43.93 -55.51 0.98
CA GLU A 285 43.92 -54.28 1.72
C GLU A 285 43.42 -53.12 0.89
N LEU A 286 43.85 -52.96 -0.37
CA LEU A 286 43.39 -51.93 -1.26
C LEU A 286 41.89 -52.06 -1.56
N LEU A 287 41.35 -53.25 -1.73
CA LEU A 287 39.93 -53.49 -1.96
C LEU A 287 39.10 -53.43 -0.69
N GLY A 288 39.70 -53.67 0.49
CA GLY A 288 39.07 -53.58 1.80
C GLY A 288 39.06 -52.17 2.41
N HIS A 289 39.74 -51.21 1.79
CA HIS A 289 39.77 -49.84 2.29
C HIS A 289 38.39 -49.19 2.07
N PRO A 290 37.78 -48.58 3.14
CA PRO A 290 36.41 -47.98 3.10
C PRO A 290 36.26 -46.84 2.08
N GLY A 291 37.35 -46.32 1.51
CA GLY A 291 37.32 -45.32 0.44
C GLY A 291 36.83 -45.84 -0.91
N PHE A 292 36.89 -47.13 -1.18
CA PHE A 292 36.39 -47.76 -2.41
C PHE A 292 34.99 -48.38 -2.27
N SER A 293 34.51 -48.55 -1.02
CA SER A 293 33.19 -49.16 -0.72
C SER A 293 32.12 -48.20 -0.30
N GLN A 294 32.36 -46.87 -0.30
CA GLN A 294 31.42 -45.86 0.26
C GLN A 294 30.68 -45.00 -0.78
N THR A 295 30.42 -45.47 -1.99
CA THR A 295 29.50 -44.77 -2.89
C THR A 295 28.03 -45.15 -2.71
N ASP A 296 27.71 -46.19 -1.90
CA ASP A 296 26.33 -46.71 -1.81
C ASP A 296 25.52 -46.35 -0.58
N LYS A 297 26.02 -45.48 0.31
CA LYS A 297 25.26 -45.13 1.56
C LYS A 297 24.95 -43.64 1.80
N LYS A 298 24.95 -42.81 0.76
CA LYS A 298 24.50 -41.40 0.88
C LYS A 298 23.47 -41.00 -0.17
N ALA A 299 22.60 -41.91 -0.59
CA ALA A 299 21.42 -41.57 -1.39
C ALA A 299 20.20 -42.32 -0.82
N ALA A 300 19.80 -41.97 0.40
CA ALA A 300 18.48 -42.22 0.99
C ALA A 300 17.99 -40.94 1.69
#